data_2c8315ed0fb2e0dddd452f5ec5659227
#
_entry.id   2c8315ed0fb2e0dddd452f5ec5659227
#
_cell.length_a   1.000
_cell.length_b   1.000
_cell.length_c   1.000
_cell.angle_alpha   90.00
_cell.angle_beta   90.00
_cell.angle_gamma   90.00
#
_symmetry.space_group_name_H-M   'P 1'
#
loop_
_entity.id
_entity.type
_entity.pdbx_description
1 polymer ?
#
loop_
_entity_poly.entity_id
_entity_poly.type
_entity_poly.pdbx_seq_one_letter_code
_entity_poly.pdbx_strand_id
1 'polypeptide(L)'
;GDWNKVMQEWDDFTLESYMTFTKSWLSEAQRILKPTGSMWIFGTYHNIGVINVMCQMLGIEIINEVIWYKKNAFPNLAGRRLTASHETILWCNKGGKKREYYFDYEYSKSGDFSYDGLKAPGKQMRTVWDISNNKEKCELEYGKHPTQKPIRILKRMIKLASREGDIMLTPFSGSGSECVAAKIMGRKYIGIELDNSYCEIAINRLAHVDETEEQFGQLHLELFESAVAK
;
A
#
# COMPACT_ATOMS: atom_id res chain seq x y z
N GLY A 1 -17.51 2.76 -24.36
CA GLY A 1 -16.12 3.11 -24.44
C GLY A 1 -15.29 1.87 -24.29
N ASP A 2 -14.49 1.57 -25.31
CA ASP A 2 -13.58 0.42 -25.32
C ASP A 2 -12.56 0.58 -24.21
N TRP A 3 -12.72 -0.19 -23.15
CA TRP A 3 -11.66 -0.45 -22.21
C TRP A 3 -10.64 -1.33 -22.94
N ASN A 4 -9.75 -0.72 -23.71
CA ASN A 4 -8.57 -1.43 -24.16
C ASN A 4 -7.88 -1.95 -22.90
N LYS A 5 -7.85 -3.28 -22.76
CA LYS A 5 -6.94 -3.94 -21.84
C LYS A 5 -5.55 -3.43 -22.24
N VAL A 6 -5.01 -2.51 -21.47
CA VAL A 6 -3.59 -2.18 -21.57
C VAL A 6 -2.89 -3.45 -21.11
N MET A 7 -2.54 -4.30 -22.07
CA MET A 7 -1.70 -5.48 -21.85
C MET A 7 -0.33 -4.92 -21.48
N GLN A 8 -0.06 -4.90 -20.21
CA GLN A 8 1.28 -4.58 -19.71
C GLN A 8 2.10 -5.86 -19.79
N GLU A 9 3.28 -5.83 -20.38
CA GLU A 9 4.17 -7.00 -20.52
C GLU A 9 4.44 -7.70 -19.17
N TRP A 10 4.41 -6.93 -18.06
CA TRP A 10 4.61 -7.45 -16.71
C TRP A 10 3.37 -8.17 -16.11
N ASP A 11 2.22 -8.21 -16.79
CA ASP A 11 0.98 -8.85 -16.32
C ASP A 11 0.63 -10.12 -17.13
N ASP A 12 1.51 -10.54 -18.05
CA ASP A 12 1.33 -11.73 -18.89
C ASP A 12 2.06 -12.96 -18.31
N PHE A 13 1.52 -13.48 -17.22
CA PHE A 13 2.05 -14.68 -16.56
C PHE A 13 1.08 -15.86 -16.67
N THR A 14 1.63 -17.06 -16.95
CA THR A 14 0.95 -18.31 -16.58
C THR A 14 1.00 -18.48 -15.06
N LEU A 15 0.12 -19.31 -14.49
CA LEU A 15 0.15 -19.58 -13.06
C LEU A 15 1.53 -20.08 -12.59
N GLU A 16 2.15 -20.97 -13.34
CA GLU A 16 3.45 -21.55 -13.01
C GLU A 16 4.58 -20.51 -13.04
N SER A 17 4.62 -19.69 -14.10
CA SER A 17 5.61 -18.61 -14.20
C SER A 17 5.40 -17.54 -13.12
N TYR A 18 4.14 -17.22 -12.76
CA TYR A 18 3.83 -16.32 -11.66
C TYR A 18 4.28 -16.88 -10.30
N MET A 19 4.07 -18.19 -10.05
CA MET A 19 4.56 -18.83 -8.82
C MET A 19 6.08 -18.78 -8.73
N THR A 20 6.78 -19.06 -9.82
CA THR A 20 8.25 -19.00 -9.88
C THR A 20 8.77 -17.59 -9.64
N PHE A 21 8.20 -16.61 -10.32
CA PHE A 21 8.52 -15.18 -10.12
C PHE A 21 8.25 -14.75 -8.67
N THR A 22 7.06 -15.11 -8.13
CA THR A 22 6.68 -14.76 -6.76
C THR A 22 7.64 -15.33 -5.73
N LYS A 23 8.02 -16.61 -5.89
CA LYS A 23 9.00 -17.26 -5.02
C LYS A 23 10.34 -16.53 -5.06
N SER A 24 10.80 -16.15 -6.24
CA SER A 24 12.10 -15.51 -6.43
C SER A 24 12.19 -14.16 -5.70
N TRP A 25 11.27 -13.24 -5.96
CA TRP A 25 11.32 -11.93 -5.34
C TRP A 25 11.01 -11.97 -3.84
N LEU A 26 10.12 -12.87 -3.37
CA LEU A 26 9.87 -13.06 -1.95
C LEU A 26 11.10 -13.56 -1.20
N SER A 27 11.86 -14.50 -1.80
CA SER A 27 13.11 -15.00 -1.22
C SER A 27 14.14 -13.89 -1.05
N GLU A 28 14.29 -13.03 -2.05
CA GLU A 28 15.21 -11.88 -1.97
C GLU A 28 14.73 -10.83 -0.97
N ALA A 29 13.43 -10.51 -0.97
CA ALA A 29 12.85 -9.61 0.02
C ALA A 29 13.06 -10.12 1.44
N GLN A 30 12.82 -11.41 1.71
CA GLN A 30 13.08 -12.05 2.98
C GLN A 30 14.56 -11.98 3.36
N ARG A 31 15.47 -12.26 2.42
CA ARG A 31 16.92 -12.26 2.65
C ARG A 31 17.40 -10.92 3.16
N ILE A 32 16.97 -9.82 2.53
CA ILE A 32 17.44 -8.46 2.85
C ILE A 32 16.66 -7.79 3.98
N LEU A 33 15.46 -8.28 4.31
CA LEU A 33 14.64 -7.72 5.37
C LEU A 33 15.35 -7.87 6.72
N LYS A 34 15.41 -6.79 7.51
CA LYS A 34 15.93 -6.84 8.88
C LYS A 34 15.03 -7.70 9.77
N PRO A 35 15.54 -8.30 10.87
CA PRO A 35 14.69 -9.01 11.85
C PRO A 35 13.57 -8.14 12.42
N THR A 36 13.80 -6.83 12.55
CA THR A 36 12.83 -5.85 13.04
C THR A 36 11.93 -5.29 11.95
N GLY A 37 12.16 -5.65 10.69
CA GLY A 37 11.44 -5.12 9.54
C GLY A 37 10.13 -5.85 9.25
N SER A 38 9.30 -5.22 8.44
CA SER A 38 8.02 -5.76 7.95
C SER A 38 7.92 -5.63 6.43
N MET A 39 7.14 -6.51 5.82
CA MET A 39 6.72 -6.41 4.43
C MET A 39 5.22 -6.21 4.35
N TRP A 40 4.79 -5.37 3.40
CA TRP A 40 3.39 -5.16 3.07
C TRP A 40 3.19 -5.47 1.60
N ILE A 41 2.32 -6.43 1.30
CA ILE A 41 2.17 -6.97 -0.06
C ILE A 41 0.71 -6.84 -0.48
N PHE A 42 0.44 -5.98 -1.45
CA PHE A 42 -0.88 -5.83 -2.04
C PHE A 42 -1.17 -6.94 -3.05
N GLY A 43 -2.40 -7.41 -3.04
CA GLY A 43 -2.85 -8.36 -4.03
C GLY A 43 -4.35 -8.30 -4.28
N THR A 44 -4.75 -8.70 -5.48
CA THR A 44 -6.13 -8.91 -5.84
C THR A 44 -6.54 -10.36 -5.58
N TYR A 45 -7.83 -10.68 -5.71
CA TYR A 45 -8.32 -12.05 -5.57
C TYR A 45 -7.71 -13.03 -6.60
N HIS A 46 -7.08 -12.54 -7.67
CA HIS A 46 -6.42 -13.39 -8.67
C HIS A 46 -5.06 -13.92 -8.20
N ASN A 47 -4.33 -13.15 -7.40
CA ASN A 47 -2.92 -13.44 -7.11
C ASN A 47 -2.56 -13.57 -5.62
N ILE A 48 -3.38 -13.01 -4.72
CA ILE A 48 -3.06 -13.00 -3.29
C ILE A 48 -2.93 -14.41 -2.69
N GLY A 49 -3.71 -15.37 -3.18
CA GLY A 49 -3.63 -16.77 -2.75
C GLY A 49 -2.27 -17.40 -3.04
N VAL A 50 -1.71 -17.14 -4.21
CA VAL A 50 -0.37 -17.62 -4.58
C VAL A 50 0.69 -16.98 -3.68
N ILE A 51 0.62 -15.67 -3.47
CA ILE A 51 1.56 -14.94 -2.61
C ILE A 51 1.51 -15.50 -1.19
N ASN A 52 0.31 -15.73 -0.64
CA ASN A 52 0.12 -16.29 0.70
C ASN A 52 0.79 -17.67 0.84
N VAL A 53 0.54 -18.58 -0.11
CA VAL A 53 1.16 -19.91 -0.13
C VAL A 53 2.69 -19.81 -0.21
N MET A 54 3.22 -18.94 -1.08
CA MET A 54 4.67 -18.76 -1.21
C MET A 54 5.30 -18.20 0.05
N CYS A 55 4.65 -17.26 0.75
CA CYS A 55 5.11 -16.79 2.06
C CYS A 55 5.26 -17.95 3.05
N GLN A 56 4.23 -18.80 3.16
CA GLN A 56 4.25 -19.96 4.06
C GLN A 56 5.36 -20.95 3.69
N MET A 57 5.52 -21.26 2.40
CA MET A 57 6.57 -22.16 1.90
C MET A 57 7.99 -21.66 2.19
N LEU A 58 8.19 -20.36 2.20
CA LEU A 58 9.47 -19.71 2.51
C LEU A 58 9.68 -19.47 4.02
N GLY A 59 8.71 -19.83 4.86
CA GLY A 59 8.76 -19.55 6.29
C GLY A 59 8.65 -18.06 6.65
N ILE A 60 8.14 -17.25 5.75
CA ILE A 60 7.75 -15.86 6.01
C ILE A 60 6.49 -15.88 6.89
N GLU A 61 6.54 -15.22 8.04
CA GLU A 61 5.37 -15.16 8.93
C GLU A 61 4.38 -14.10 8.42
N ILE A 62 3.14 -14.50 8.17
CA ILE A 62 2.04 -13.57 7.90
C ILE A 62 1.50 -13.13 9.26
N ILE A 63 1.68 -11.85 9.59
CA ILE A 63 1.22 -11.25 10.85
C ILE A 63 -0.28 -11.02 10.79
N ASN A 64 -0.74 -10.35 9.73
CA ASN A 64 -2.16 -10.13 9.45
C ASN A 64 -2.44 -10.16 7.94
N GLU A 65 -3.64 -10.55 7.62
CA GLU A 65 -4.30 -10.25 6.36
C GLU A 65 -5.21 -9.04 6.59
N VAL A 66 -4.98 -7.97 5.82
CA VAL A 66 -5.74 -6.72 5.91
C VAL A 66 -6.59 -6.56 4.65
N ILE A 67 -7.86 -6.28 4.81
CA ILE A 67 -8.78 -5.96 3.73
C ILE A 67 -8.82 -4.45 3.56
N TRP A 68 -8.30 -3.96 2.46
CA TRP A 68 -8.51 -2.59 2.06
C TRP A 68 -9.84 -2.47 1.32
N TYR A 69 -10.87 -2.03 2.04
CA TYR A 69 -12.20 -1.79 1.48
C TYR A 69 -12.25 -0.43 0.77
N LYS A 70 -12.70 -0.46 -0.49
CA LYS A 70 -12.80 0.69 -1.40
C LYS A 70 -14.28 0.99 -1.64
N LYS A 71 -14.92 1.78 -0.75
CA LYS A 71 -16.35 2.10 -0.86
C LYS A 71 -16.74 2.79 -2.17
N ASN A 72 -15.77 3.41 -2.85
CA ASN A 72 -15.91 4.05 -4.15
C ASN A 72 -15.39 3.17 -5.31
N ALA A 73 -15.43 1.85 -5.16
CA ALA A 73 -15.01 0.93 -6.22
C ALA A 73 -15.85 1.13 -7.48
N PHE A 74 -15.20 1.06 -8.63
CA PHE A 74 -15.85 1.23 -9.93
C PHE A 74 -16.82 0.05 -10.21
N PRO A 75 -18.08 0.31 -10.62
CA PRO A 75 -19.06 -0.74 -10.82
C PRO A 75 -18.67 -1.68 -11.97
N ASN A 76 -19.11 -2.93 -11.88
CA ASN A 76 -18.96 -3.89 -12.98
C ASN A 76 -19.97 -3.59 -14.08
N LEU A 77 -19.54 -2.92 -15.13
CA LEU A 77 -20.41 -2.51 -16.24
C LEU A 77 -20.97 -3.70 -17.04
N ALA A 78 -20.32 -4.87 -17.01
CA ALA A 78 -20.83 -6.05 -17.71
C ALA A 78 -22.04 -6.71 -17.03
N GLY A 79 -22.36 -6.35 -15.77
CA GLY A 79 -23.51 -6.87 -15.03
C GLY A 79 -23.48 -8.37 -14.74
N ARG A 80 -22.30 -9.02 -14.84
CA ARG A 80 -22.17 -10.48 -14.74
C ARG A 80 -21.46 -10.97 -13.46
N ARG A 81 -21.01 -10.05 -12.62
CA ARG A 81 -20.33 -10.35 -11.34
C ARG A 81 -20.51 -9.19 -10.37
N LEU A 82 -20.21 -9.43 -9.09
CA LEU A 82 -20.17 -8.38 -8.09
C LEU A 82 -19.04 -7.38 -8.39
N THR A 83 -19.20 -6.16 -7.92
CA THR A 83 -18.15 -5.15 -7.93
C THR A 83 -17.02 -5.56 -6.98
N ALA A 84 -15.80 -5.66 -7.50
CA ALA A 84 -14.62 -5.92 -6.67
C ALA A 84 -14.27 -4.67 -5.85
N SER A 85 -14.74 -4.62 -4.61
CA SER A 85 -14.66 -3.45 -3.75
C SER A 85 -13.55 -3.51 -2.70
N HIS A 86 -12.62 -4.46 -2.82
CA HIS A 86 -11.47 -4.56 -1.92
C HIS A 86 -10.21 -5.06 -2.61
N GLU A 87 -9.08 -4.78 -2.00
CA GLU A 87 -7.82 -5.49 -2.20
C GLU A 87 -7.38 -6.10 -0.87
N THR A 88 -6.66 -7.20 -0.95
CA THR A 88 -6.03 -7.84 0.21
C THR A 88 -4.60 -7.35 0.36
N ILE A 89 -4.19 -7.11 1.59
CA ILE A 89 -2.81 -6.72 1.93
C ILE A 89 -2.29 -7.72 2.95
N LEU A 90 -1.21 -8.40 2.65
CA LEU A 90 -0.51 -9.23 3.62
C LEU A 90 0.52 -8.38 4.35
N TRP A 91 0.42 -8.34 5.67
CA TRP A 91 1.46 -7.81 6.54
C TRP A 91 2.29 -8.97 7.06
N CYS A 92 3.57 -8.97 6.71
CA CYS A 92 4.48 -10.07 6.97
C CYS A 92 5.74 -9.59 7.68
N ASN A 93 6.43 -10.52 8.36
CA ASN A 93 7.79 -10.33 8.82
C ASN A 93 8.71 -11.42 8.24
N LYS A 94 10.01 -11.31 8.54
CA LYS A 94 11.03 -12.24 8.05
C LYS A 94 10.76 -13.71 8.40
N GLY A 95 9.95 -13.98 9.42
CA GLY A 95 9.82 -15.29 10.05
C GLY A 95 10.97 -15.59 11.03
N GLY A 96 10.90 -16.73 11.70
CA GLY A 96 11.88 -17.16 12.67
C GLY A 96 11.30 -17.39 14.06
N LYS A 97 12.17 -17.76 15.03
CA LYS A 97 11.73 -18.13 16.37
C LYS A 97 11.31 -16.94 17.25
N LYS A 98 11.79 -15.74 16.95
CA LYS A 98 11.49 -14.53 17.71
C LYS A 98 10.76 -13.53 16.84
N ARG A 99 9.73 -12.91 17.40
CA ARG A 99 8.99 -11.80 16.79
C ARG A 99 9.64 -10.50 17.24
N GLU A 100 10.48 -9.93 16.39
CA GLU A 100 11.24 -8.70 16.68
C GLU A 100 10.77 -7.51 15.83
N TYR A 101 9.74 -7.70 14.99
CA TYR A 101 9.24 -6.63 14.14
C TYR A 101 8.69 -5.46 14.95
N TYR A 102 8.86 -4.24 14.41
CA TYR A 102 8.32 -3.04 15.02
C TYR A 102 6.81 -2.95 14.75
N PHE A 103 6.07 -2.57 15.77
CA PHE A 103 4.65 -2.23 15.70
C PHE A 103 4.33 -1.05 16.61
N ASP A 104 3.77 0.03 16.04
CA ASP A 104 3.33 1.19 16.81
C ASP A 104 1.93 0.91 17.40
N TYR A 105 1.93 0.30 18.59
CA TYR A 105 0.69 -0.06 19.29
C TYR A 105 -0.11 1.17 19.70
N GLU A 106 0.55 2.25 20.14
CA GLU A 106 -0.14 3.47 20.55
C GLU A 106 -0.80 4.15 19.36
N TYR A 107 -0.14 4.24 18.21
CA TYR A 107 -0.76 4.72 16.98
C TYR A 107 -1.95 3.86 16.59
N SER A 108 -1.88 2.55 16.75
CA SER A 108 -3.00 1.65 16.40
C SER A 108 -4.27 1.92 17.21
N LYS A 109 -4.19 2.68 18.33
CA LYS A 109 -5.33 3.07 19.18
C LYS A 109 -5.65 4.56 19.09
N SER A 110 -4.67 5.41 18.80
CA SER A 110 -4.79 6.88 18.89
C SER A 110 -5.12 7.56 17.57
N GLY A 111 -4.99 6.87 16.43
CA GLY A 111 -5.33 7.41 15.13
C GLY A 111 -6.85 7.57 14.94
N ASP A 112 -7.25 8.45 14.03
CA ASP A 112 -8.65 8.51 13.58
C ASP A 112 -8.93 7.38 12.60
N PHE A 113 -9.58 6.35 13.10
CA PHE A 113 -9.99 5.16 12.35
C PHE A 113 -11.51 4.99 12.39
N SER A 114 -12.26 6.07 12.60
CA SER A 114 -13.72 6.05 12.74
C SER A 114 -14.42 5.38 11.55
N TYR A 115 -13.87 5.53 10.35
CA TYR A 115 -14.40 4.90 9.14
C TYR A 115 -14.19 3.38 9.08
N ASP A 116 -13.26 2.83 9.86
CA ASP A 116 -12.98 1.38 9.87
C ASP A 116 -14.00 0.58 10.71
N GLY A 117 -15.11 1.17 11.12
CA GLY A 117 -16.17 0.50 11.89
C GLY A 117 -15.72 0.07 13.28
N LEU A 118 -14.86 0.84 13.93
CA LEU A 118 -14.47 0.60 15.32
C LEU A 118 -15.67 0.80 16.27
N LYS A 119 -15.74 -0.03 17.30
CA LYS A 119 -16.83 0.02 18.30
C LYS A 119 -16.86 1.35 19.08
N ALA A 120 -15.71 1.95 19.30
CA ALA A 120 -15.55 3.21 20.01
C ALA A 120 -14.16 3.82 19.71
N PRO A 121 -13.97 5.14 19.87
CA PRO A 121 -12.65 5.77 19.83
C PRO A 121 -11.69 5.13 20.83
N GLY A 122 -10.39 5.14 20.51
CA GLY A 122 -9.35 4.55 21.36
C GLY A 122 -9.27 3.02 21.36
N LYS A 123 -10.07 2.36 20.54
CA LYS A 123 -9.93 0.91 20.31
C LYS A 123 -8.86 0.64 19.26
N GLN A 124 -8.19 -0.48 19.44
CA GLN A 124 -7.15 -0.92 18.50
C GLN A 124 -7.72 -1.08 17.08
N MET A 125 -6.99 -0.57 16.10
CA MET A 125 -7.26 -0.74 14.66
C MET A 125 -7.50 -2.21 14.32
N ARG A 126 -8.46 -2.46 13.44
CA ARG A 126 -8.79 -3.79 12.93
C ARG A 126 -8.19 -4.02 11.54
N THR A 127 -8.42 -5.21 11.00
CA THR A 127 -7.89 -5.66 9.72
C THR A 127 -8.78 -5.32 8.52
N VAL A 128 -9.84 -4.56 8.70
CA VAL A 128 -10.66 -4.02 7.59
C VAL A 128 -10.52 -2.50 7.62
N TRP A 129 -9.95 -1.95 6.54
CA TRP A 129 -9.68 -0.52 6.42
C TRP A 129 -10.58 0.10 5.36
N ASP A 130 -11.48 0.98 5.76
CA ASP A 130 -12.34 1.75 4.85
C ASP A 130 -11.60 2.99 4.36
N ILE A 131 -10.85 2.83 3.29
CA ILE A 131 -10.09 3.90 2.65
C ILE A 131 -10.46 3.97 1.17
N SER A 132 -11.07 5.07 0.76
CA SER A 132 -11.42 5.29 -0.65
C SER A 132 -10.19 5.22 -1.57
N ASN A 133 -10.39 4.72 -2.79
CA ASN A 133 -9.32 4.62 -3.79
C ASN A 133 -9.05 5.96 -4.52
N ASN A 134 -9.70 7.04 -4.13
CA ASN A 134 -9.42 8.37 -4.69
C ASN A 134 -7.99 8.80 -4.36
N LYS A 135 -7.32 9.32 -5.36
CA LYS A 135 -6.06 10.04 -5.22
C LYS A 135 -6.38 11.53 -5.18
N GLU A 136 -5.65 12.27 -4.38
CA GLU A 136 -5.70 13.72 -4.39
C GLU A 136 -5.14 14.26 -5.72
N LYS A 137 -5.49 15.49 -6.09
CA LYS A 137 -5.01 16.08 -7.35
C LYS A 137 -3.48 16.09 -7.42
N CYS A 138 -2.82 16.48 -6.34
CA CYS A 138 -1.37 16.48 -6.21
C CYS A 138 -0.72 15.10 -6.39
N GLU A 139 -1.43 14.01 -6.07
CA GLU A 139 -0.92 12.66 -6.31
C GLU A 139 -0.87 12.28 -7.80
N LEU A 140 -1.58 13.00 -8.66
CA LEU A 140 -1.75 12.73 -10.08
C LEU A 140 -1.13 13.79 -11.00
N GLU A 141 -0.62 14.86 -10.45
CA GLU A 141 -0.14 16.05 -11.18
C GLU A 141 0.98 15.70 -12.18
N TYR A 142 1.91 14.85 -11.75
CA TYR A 142 3.07 14.47 -12.55
C TYR A 142 2.86 13.19 -13.38
N GLY A 143 1.65 12.65 -13.40
CA GLY A 143 1.30 11.46 -14.16
C GLY A 143 0.59 10.40 -13.34
N LYS A 144 0.22 9.30 -14.00
CA LYS A 144 -0.59 8.22 -13.41
C LYS A 144 0.04 6.87 -13.66
N HIS A 145 -0.07 5.99 -12.67
CA HIS A 145 0.18 4.57 -12.84
C HIS A 145 -1.15 3.81 -12.67
N PRO A 146 -1.46 2.77 -13.49
CA PRO A 146 -2.75 2.07 -13.45
C PRO A 146 -3.14 1.53 -12.09
N THR A 147 -2.16 1.05 -11.32
CA THR A 147 -2.36 0.46 -9.98
C THR A 147 -1.88 1.35 -8.85
N GLN A 148 -1.69 2.65 -9.09
CA GLN A 148 -1.23 3.61 -8.08
C GLN A 148 -2.06 3.55 -6.80
N LYS A 149 -1.40 3.42 -5.66
CA LYS A 149 -2.03 3.41 -4.34
C LYS A 149 -2.16 4.83 -3.79
N PRO A 150 -3.26 5.17 -3.10
CA PRO A 150 -3.39 6.45 -2.40
C PRO A 150 -2.34 6.59 -1.30
N ILE A 151 -1.74 7.78 -1.17
CA ILE A 151 -0.70 8.02 -0.15
C ILE A 151 -1.23 7.79 1.27
N ARG A 152 -2.49 8.07 1.55
CA ARG A 152 -3.08 7.89 2.88
C ARG A 152 -3.05 6.44 3.41
N ILE A 153 -3.24 5.42 2.55
CA ILE A 153 -3.11 4.02 3.00
C ILE A 153 -1.65 3.66 3.28
N LEU A 154 -0.74 4.17 2.46
CA LEU A 154 0.70 3.96 2.61
C LEU A 154 1.22 4.62 3.89
N LYS A 155 0.80 5.86 4.19
CA LYS A 155 1.13 6.56 5.45
C LYS A 155 0.68 5.74 6.67
N ARG A 156 -0.52 5.12 6.63
CA ARG A 156 -1.00 4.25 7.70
C ARG A 156 -0.07 3.04 7.91
N MET A 157 0.31 2.35 6.84
CA MET A 157 1.21 1.19 6.89
C MET A 157 2.60 1.57 7.43
N ILE A 158 3.15 2.67 6.92
CA ILE A 158 4.46 3.20 7.32
C ILE A 158 4.47 3.52 8.82
N LYS A 159 3.45 4.22 9.31
CA LYS A 159 3.35 4.61 10.71
C LYS A 159 3.25 3.41 11.63
N LEU A 160 2.48 2.39 11.24
CA LEU A 160 2.33 1.16 12.02
C LEU A 160 3.61 0.35 12.17
N ALA A 161 4.42 0.27 11.09
CA ALA A 161 5.45 -0.76 10.98
C ALA A 161 6.88 -0.24 10.77
N SER A 162 7.11 1.07 10.95
CA SER A 162 8.44 1.66 10.84
C SER A 162 8.63 2.88 11.75
N ARG A 163 9.89 3.17 12.07
CA ARG A 163 10.29 4.40 12.78
C ARG A 163 10.80 5.44 11.80
N GLU A 164 10.80 6.69 12.22
CA GLU A 164 11.48 7.75 11.48
C GLU A 164 12.97 7.40 11.28
N GLY A 165 13.49 7.69 10.09
CA GLY A 165 14.85 7.33 9.69
C GLY A 165 15.03 5.88 9.20
N ASP A 166 14.06 4.99 9.36
CA ASP A 166 14.10 3.64 8.78
C ASP A 166 14.15 3.70 7.24
N ILE A 167 14.68 2.62 6.63
CA ILE A 167 14.78 2.50 5.17
C ILE A 167 13.61 1.67 4.66
N MET A 168 12.86 2.23 3.72
CA MET A 168 11.83 1.54 2.98
C MET A 168 12.33 1.15 1.59
N LEU A 169 12.12 -0.11 1.21
CA LEU A 169 12.40 -0.60 -0.14
C LEU A 169 11.08 -0.94 -0.84
N THR A 170 10.90 -0.40 -2.04
CA THR A 170 9.77 -0.69 -2.92
C THR A 170 10.30 -1.32 -4.21
N PRO A 171 10.28 -2.66 -4.32
CA PRO A 171 10.83 -3.37 -5.50
C PRO A 171 10.04 -3.16 -6.79
N PHE A 172 8.80 -2.71 -6.70
CA PHE A 172 7.86 -2.48 -7.81
C PHE A 172 7.22 -1.11 -7.63
N SER A 173 8.01 -0.03 -7.79
CA SER A 173 7.62 1.28 -7.29
C SER A 173 6.57 2.01 -8.16
N GLY A 174 6.40 1.62 -9.43
CA GLY A 174 5.51 2.30 -10.36
C GLY A 174 5.74 3.80 -10.34
N SER A 175 4.70 4.58 -10.10
CA SER A 175 4.78 6.04 -9.95
C SER A 175 5.37 6.52 -8.61
N GLY A 176 5.98 5.65 -7.80
CA GLY A 176 6.72 5.99 -6.59
C GLY A 176 5.88 6.40 -5.38
N SER A 177 4.61 6.01 -5.29
CA SER A 177 3.73 6.43 -4.18
C SER A 177 4.27 6.04 -2.81
N GLU A 178 4.86 4.85 -2.68
CA GLU A 178 5.49 4.37 -1.44
C GLU A 178 6.72 5.21 -1.07
N CYS A 179 7.53 5.59 -2.05
CA CYS A 179 8.70 6.44 -1.84
C CYS A 179 8.28 7.85 -1.42
N VAL A 180 7.25 8.42 -2.06
CA VAL A 180 6.64 9.71 -1.69
C VAL A 180 6.12 9.66 -0.27
N ALA A 181 5.33 8.65 0.08
CA ALA A 181 4.81 8.48 1.44
C ALA A 181 5.95 8.33 2.47
N ALA A 182 7.00 7.58 2.14
CA ALA A 182 8.18 7.43 2.97
C ALA A 182 8.89 8.77 3.22
N LYS A 183 9.11 9.57 2.16
CA LYS A 183 9.72 10.89 2.26
C LYS A 183 8.90 11.83 3.14
N ILE A 184 7.59 11.94 2.91
CA ILE A 184 6.67 12.75 3.72
C ILE A 184 6.77 12.38 5.22
N MET A 185 6.95 11.11 5.51
CA MET A 185 6.99 10.61 6.89
C MET A 185 8.40 10.52 7.49
N GLY A 186 9.41 11.11 6.89
CA GLY A 186 10.78 11.12 7.40
C GLY A 186 11.49 9.76 7.33
N ARG A 187 11.06 8.87 6.44
CA ARG A 187 11.75 7.60 6.17
C ARG A 187 12.67 7.76 4.96
N LYS A 188 13.80 7.04 4.99
CA LYS A 188 14.63 6.86 3.80
C LYS A 188 13.93 5.88 2.86
N TYR A 189 14.16 6.02 1.56
CA TYR A 189 13.48 5.18 0.58
C TYR A 189 14.43 4.73 -0.53
N ILE A 190 14.12 3.56 -1.10
CA ILE A 190 14.72 3.01 -2.31
C ILE A 190 13.55 2.50 -3.15
N GLY A 191 13.34 3.06 -4.32
CA GLY A 191 12.37 2.60 -5.32
C GLY A 191 13.09 1.89 -6.45
N ILE A 192 12.55 0.76 -6.91
CA ILE A 192 13.01 0.05 -8.10
C ILE A 192 11.83 -0.02 -9.06
N GLU A 193 12.04 0.42 -10.29
CA GLU A 193 11.05 0.41 -11.36
C GLU A 193 11.74 0.08 -12.68
N LEU A 194 11.09 -0.72 -13.50
CA LEU A 194 11.63 -1.18 -14.78
C LEU A 194 11.30 -0.20 -15.92
N ASP A 195 10.13 0.42 -15.85
CA ASP A 195 9.65 1.35 -16.87
C ASP A 195 10.18 2.77 -16.60
N ASN A 196 10.97 3.28 -17.54
CA ASN A 196 11.58 4.61 -17.45
C ASN A 196 10.53 5.73 -17.32
N SER A 197 9.36 5.60 -17.95
CA SER A 197 8.31 6.62 -17.89
C SER A 197 7.72 6.71 -16.48
N TYR A 198 7.58 5.59 -15.79
CA TYR A 198 7.16 5.57 -14.39
C TYR A 198 8.27 6.04 -13.45
N CYS A 199 9.54 5.77 -13.75
CA CYS A 199 10.67 6.35 -13.02
C CYS A 199 10.63 7.88 -13.07
N GLU A 200 10.40 8.49 -14.25
CA GLU A 200 10.29 9.94 -14.41
C GLU A 200 9.15 10.52 -13.58
N ILE A 201 7.98 9.89 -13.60
CA ILE A 201 6.85 10.28 -12.76
C ILE A 201 7.24 10.25 -11.27
N ALA A 202 7.87 9.16 -10.82
CA ALA A 202 8.30 9.00 -9.43
C ALA A 202 9.31 10.08 -9.01
N ILE A 203 10.29 10.39 -9.86
CA ILE A 203 11.31 11.42 -9.62
C ILE A 203 10.65 12.80 -9.50
N ASN A 204 9.75 13.14 -10.42
CA ASN A 204 9.04 14.43 -10.40
C ASN A 204 8.17 14.56 -9.14
N ARG A 205 7.43 13.53 -8.77
CA ARG A 205 6.65 13.52 -7.52
C ARG A 205 7.52 13.69 -6.29
N LEU A 206 8.67 13.02 -6.24
CA LEU A 206 9.61 13.13 -5.13
C LEU A 206 10.28 14.51 -5.04
N ALA A 207 10.51 15.17 -6.16
CA ALA A 207 11.07 16.52 -6.18
C ALA A 207 10.11 17.57 -5.55
N HIS A 208 8.79 17.32 -5.59
CA HIS A 208 7.74 18.25 -5.14
C HIS A 208 6.98 17.75 -3.91
N VAL A 209 7.61 16.93 -3.07
CA VAL A 209 6.97 16.37 -1.86
C VAL A 209 6.49 17.44 -0.88
N ASP A 210 7.23 18.53 -0.74
CA ASP A 210 6.88 19.60 0.22
C ASP A 210 5.57 20.29 -0.18
N GLU A 211 5.36 20.54 -1.47
CA GLU A 211 4.10 21.07 -2.02
C GLU A 211 2.93 20.09 -1.79
N THR A 212 3.19 18.80 -1.97
CA THR A 212 2.20 17.75 -1.73
C THR A 212 1.79 17.68 -0.26
N GLU A 213 2.73 17.88 0.67
CA GLU A 213 2.46 17.84 2.11
C GLU A 213 1.64 19.04 2.57
N GLU A 214 1.91 20.25 2.06
CA GLU A 214 1.11 21.44 2.32
C GLU A 214 -0.34 21.25 1.85
N GLN A 215 -0.56 20.70 0.66
CA GLN A 215 -1.89 20.42 0.14
C GLN A 215 -2.64 19.37 0.97
N PHE A 216 -1.96 18.32 1.44
CA PHE A 216 -2.56 17.34 2.37
C PHE A 216 -2.87 17.94 3.73
N GLY A 217 -2.04 18.86 4.23
CA GLY A 217 -2.28 19.61 5.47
C GLY A 217 -3.50 20.52 5.38
N GLN A 218 -3.64 21.25 4.29
CA GLN A 218 -4.78 22.14 4.04
C GLN A 218 -6.11 21.37 3.89
N LEU A 219 -6.14 20.29 3.16
CA LEU A 219 -7.36 19.46 3.02
C LEU A 219 -7.84 18.88 4.36
N HIS A 220 -6.94 18.48 5.23
CA HIS A 220 -7.31 18.01 6.57
C HIS A 220 -7.92 19.13 7.42
N LEU A 221 -7.40 20.35 7.32
CA LEU A 221 -7.96 21.53 8.02
C LEU A 221 -9.35 21.90 7.47
N GLU A 222 -9.52 21.96 6.16
CA GLU A 222 -10.81 22.29 5.53
C GLU A 222 -11.90 21.26 5.82
N LEU A 223 -11.56 19.96 5.87
CA LEU A 223 -12.49 18.91 6.25
C LEU A 223 -12.87 18.97 7.74
N PHE A 224 -11.95 19.36 8.61
CA PHE A 224 -12.21 19.56 10.03
C PHE A 224 -13.12 20.76 10.28
N GLU A 225 -12.86 21.90 9.64
CA GLU A 225 -13.69 23.10 9.74
C GLU A 225 -15.11 22.87 9.19
N SER A 226 -15.26 22.15 8.10
CA SER A 226 -16.57 21.80 7.54
C SER A 226 -17.34 20.77 8.37
N ALA A 227 -16.68 19.95 9.17
CA ALA A 227 -17.31 18.98 10.07
C ALA A 227 -17.73 19.59 11.40
N VAL A 228 -17.06 20.66 11.85
CA VAL A 228 -17.39 21.41 13.08
C VAL A 228 -18.49 22.46 12.85
N ALA A 229 -18.71 22.86 11.60
CA ALA A 229 -19.73 23.87 11.21
C ALA A 229 -21.11 23.24 10.89
N LYS A 230 -21.33 21.95 11.12
CA LYS A 230 -22.62 21.25 11.01
C LYS A 230 -23.03 20.67 12.36
#